data_08168a71ba974fa4a02eb7972e5bc523
#
_entry.id   08168a71ba974fa4a02eb7972e5bc523
#
_cell.length_a   1.000
_cell.length_b   1.000
_cell.length_c   1.000
_cell.angle_alpha   90.00
_cell.angle_beta   90.00
_cell.angle_gamma   90.00
#
_symmetry.space_group_name_H-M   'P 1'
#
loop_
_entity.id
_entity.type
_entity.pdbx_description
1 polymer ?
#
loop_
_entity_poly.entity_id
_entity_poly.type
_entity_poly.pdbx_seq_one_letter_code
_entity_poly.pdbx_strand_id
1 'polypeptide(L)'
;FCGMIARTADMMGVESIGFGSDLCQDQPDSVVEWMRNGTWTREKDFGEGSASFAGFPEQPNWFKDNRDFKNIFNCLRKTGFSEIEVERIAGLNWLDFFERSFGSQ
;
A
#
# COMPACT_ATOMS: atom_id res chain seq x y z
N PHE A 1 7.77 5.30 5.83
CA PHE A 1 7.30 4.72 4.57
C PHE A 1 8.32 4.93 3.45
N CYS A 2 8.61 6.17 3.01
CA CYS A 2 9.50 6.41 1.87
C CYS A 2 10.94 5.91 2.07
N GLY A 3 11.48 5.97 3.28
CA GLY A 3 12.78 5.36 3.59
C GLY A 3 12.78 3.83 3.45
N MET A 4 11.65 3.18 3.68
CA MET A 4 11.50 1.75 3.41
C MET A 4 11.53 1.50 1.89
N ILE A 5 10.81 2.31 1.11
CA ILE A 5 10.84 2.22 -0.36
C ILE A 5 12.27 2.42 -0.88
N ALA A 6 13.01 3.40 -0.36
CA ALA A 6 14.41 3.63 -0.77
C ALA A 6 15.29 2.40 -0.52
N ARG A 7 15.21 1.81 0.67
CA ARG A 7 15.97 0.57 0.97
C ARG A 7 15.56 -0.60 0.07
N THR A 8 14.29 -0.70 -0.27
CA THR A 8 13.82 -1.74 -1.20
C THR A 8 14.33 -1.48 -2.61
N ALA A 9 14.37 -0.22 -3.05
CA ALA A 9 14.93 0.17 -4.34
C ALA A 9 16.43 -0.15 -4.46
N ASP A 10 17.17 0.04 -3.38
CA ASP A 10 18.59 -0.33 -3.33
C ASP A 10 18.81 -1.85 -3.52
N MET A 11 17.86 -2.66 -3.10
CA MET A 11 17.95 -4.13 -3.17
C MET A 11 17.41 -4.70 -4.47
N MET A 12 16.33 -4.15 -5.01
CA MET A 12 15.56 -4.75 -6.10
C MET A 12 15.59 -3.94 -7.40
N GLY A 13 16.04 -2.70 -7.35
CA GLY A 13 15.89 -1.73 -8.44
C GLY A 13 14.53 -1.02 -8.40
N VAL A 14 14.52 0.24 -8.83
CA VAL A 14 13.32 1.09 -8.84
C VAL A 14 12.21 0.52 -9.72
N GLU A 15 12.55 -0.11 -10.83
CA GLU A 15 11.63 -0.70 -11.80
C GLU A 15 10.84 -1.91 -11.28
N SER A 16 11.23 -2.45 -10.13
CA SER A 16 10.57 -3.60 -9.51
C SER A 16 9.61 -3.20 -8.38
N ILE A 17 9.43 -1.92 -8.15
CA ILE A 17 8.65 -1.41 -7.03
C ILE A 17 7.35 -0.76 -7.49
N GLY A 18 6.29 -1.10 -6.83
CA GLY A 18 5.01 -0.42 -6.85
C GLY A 18 4.40 -0.45 -5.46
N PHE A 19 3.31 0.25 -5.26
CA PHE A 19 2.55 0.19 -4.03
C PHE A 19 1.06 0.27 -4.29
N GLY A 20 0.29 -0.20 -3.32
CA GLY A 20 -1.16 -0.06 -3.26
C GLY A 20 -1.56 0.47 -1.88
N SER A 21 -2.72 1.07 -1.78
CA SER A 21 -3.21 1.66 -0.53
C SER A 21 -3.91 0.66 0.38
N ASP A 22 -4.52 -0.36 -0.22
CA ASP A 22 -5.43 -1.28 0.49
C ASP A 22 -6.49 -0.55 1.35
N LEU A 23 -6.91 0.63 0.87
CA LEU A 23 -7.88 1.45 1.59
C LEU A 23 -9.26 0.79 1.63
N CYS A 24 -9.77 0.63 2.83
CA CYS A 24 -11.15 0.18 3.10
C CYS A 24 -11.97 1.38 3.59
N GLN A 25 -12.22 2.35 2.72
CA GLN A 25 -12.99 3.54 3.07
C GLN A 25 -14.47 3.21 3.27
N ASP A 26 -15.07 3.87 4.24
CA ASP A 26 -16.51 3.77 4.55
C ASP A 26 -16.99 2.34 4.86
N GLN A 27 -16.09 1.45 5.26
CA GLN A 27 -16.44 0.11 5.68
C GLN A 27 -16.67 0.06 7.20
N PRO A 28 -17.73 -0.62 7.66
CA PRO A 28 -17.96 -0.79 9.09
C PRO A 28 -16.94 -1.75 9.71
N ASP A 29 -16.69 -1.61 11.01
CA ASP A 29 -15.77 -2.47 11.77
C ASP A 29 -16.10 -3.96 11.68
N SER A 30 -17.38 -4.30 11.42
CA SER A 30 -17.82 -5.68 11.19
C SER A 30 -17.14 -6.36 10.00
N VAL A 31 -16.66 -5.58 9.00
CA VAL A 31 -15.89 -6.11 7.87
C VAL A 31 -14.52 -6.60 8.34
N VAL A 32 -13.86 -5.85 9.23
CA VAL A 32 -12.59 -6.28 9.84
C VAL A 32 -12.78 -7.53 10.67
N GLU A 33 -13.85 -7.57 11.47
CA GLU A 33 -14.18 -8.75 12.27
C GLU A 33 -14.42 -9.97 11.38
N TRP A 34 -15.15 -9.80 10.28
CA TRP A 34 -15.38 -10.86 9.30
C TRP A 34 -14.07 -11.37 8.67
N MET A 35 -13.18 -10.47 8.24
CA MET A 35 -11.89 -10.84 7.66
C MET A 35 -11.02 -11.62 8.64
N ARG A 36 -11.01 -11.22 9.91
CA ARG A 36 -10.21 -11.84 10.96
C ARG A 36 -10.76 -13.16 11.47
N ASN A 37 -12.05 -13.35 11.38
CA ASN A 37 -12.73 -14.60 11.75
C ASN A 37 -12.87 -15.57 10.58
N GLY A 38 -12.18 -15.34 9.47
CA GLY A 38 -12.36 -16.07 8.21
C GLY A 38 -12.37 -17.58 8.34
N THR A 39 -12.89 -18.24 7.33
CA THR A 39 -13.14 -19.69 7.24
C THR A 39 -11.88 -20.55 7.49
N TRP A 40 -10.72 -19.95 7.38
CA TRP A 40 -9.43 -20.64 7.41
C TRP A 40 -8.68 -20.57 8.74
N THR A 41 -9.12 -19.72 9.66
CA THR A 41 -8.47 -19.54 10.97
C THR A 41 -9.38 -20.05 12.08
N ARG A 42 -8.83 -20.88 12.95
CA ARG A 42 -9.54 -21.37 14.14
C ARG A 42 -9.46 -20.40 15.32
N GLU A 43 -8.49 -19.53 15.31
CA GLU A 43 -8.24 -18.52 16.33
C GLU A 43 -8.48 -17.14 15.73
N LYS A 44 -9.03 -16.23 16.55
CA LYS A 44 -9.21 -14.83 16.16
C LYS A 44 -7.85 -14.14 16.15
N ASP A 45 -7.44 -13.67 14.98
CA ASP A 45 -6.27 -12.79 14.83
C ASP A 45 -6.75 -11.36 14.66
N PHE A 46 -6.44 -10.52 15.62
CA PHE A 46 -6.81 -9.10 15.60
C PHE A 46 -5.71 -8.22 14.97
N GLY A 47 -4.59 -8.79 14.52
CA GLY A 47 -3.45 -8.03 14.01
C GLY A 47 -3.00 -6.98 15.04
N GLU A 48 -2.99 -5.71 14.65
CA GLU A 48 -2.67 -4.59 15.54
C GLU A 48 -3.84 -4.16 16.45
N GLY A 49 -5.02 -4.75 16.27
CA GLY A 49 -6.19 -4.51 17.12
C GLY A 49 -6.20 -5.36 18.39
N SER A 50 -7.35 -5.44 19.04
CA SER A 50 -7.59 -6.29 20.20
C SER A 50 -9.02 -6.79 20.20
N ALA A 51 -9.35 -7.72 21.10
CA ALA A 51 -10.72 -8.19 21.29
C ALA A 51 -11.70 -7.07 21.69
N SER A 52 -11.20 -6.02 22.34
CA SER A 52 -11.98 -4.85 22.73
C SER A 52 -11.97 -3.73 21.66
N PHE A 53 -11.08 -3.80 20.68
CA PHE A 53 -10.96 -2.86 19.58
C PHE A 53 -10.60 -3.62 18.30
N ALA A 54 -11.60 -4.28 17.71
CA ALA A 54 -11.45 -5.14 16.54
C ALA A 54 -11.61 -4.39 15.20
N GLY A 55 -11.77 -3.06 15.25
CA GLY A 55 -12.00 -2.22 14.07
C GLY A 55 -10.74 -1.97 13.22
N PHE A 56 -10.90 -1.10 12.22
CA PHE A 56 -9.79 -0.64 11.41
C PHE A 56 -8.84 0.23 12.24
N PRO A 57 -7.50 0.07 12.07
CA PRO A 57 -6.56 0.98 12.69
C PRO A 57 -6.76 2.41 12.15
N GLU A 58 -6.42 3.40 12.95
CA GLU A 58 -6.43 4.78 12.49
C GLU A 58 -5.50 4.97 11.29
N GLN A 59 -6.00 5.67 10.29
CA GLN A 59 -5.17 6.04 9.15
C GLN A 59 -4.11 7.07 9.59
N PRO A 60 -2.88 6.94 9.10
CA PRO A 60 -1.84 7.91 9.42
C PRO A 60 -2.24 9.30 8.90
N ASN A 61 -1.87 10.36 9.62
CA ASN A 61 -2.24 11.73 9.28
C ASN A 61 -1.81 12.18 7.87
N TRP A 62 -0.78 11.55 7.33
CA TRP A 62 -0.25 11.86 6.01
C TRP A 62 -0.91 11.08 4.87
N PHE A 63 -1.76 10.07 5.19
CA PHE A 63 -2.47 9.27 4.19
C PHE A 63 -3.81 8.77 4.75
N LYS A 64 -4.89 9.47 4.44
CA LYS A 64 -6.25 9.16 4.90
C LYS A 64 -7.15 8.63 3.79
N ASP A 65 -6.95 9.13 2.57
CA ASP A 65 -7.70 8.73 1.40
C ASP A 65 -6.87 8.88 0.11
N ASN A 66 -7.46 8.53 -1.03
CA ASN A 66 -6.78 8.55 -2.32
C ASN A 66 -6.26 9.93 -2.75
N ARG A 67 -6.77 11.02 -2.21
CA ARG A 67 -6.28 12.39 -2.48
C ARG A 67 -4.90 12.63 -1.88
N ASP A 68 -4.49 11.78 -0.95
CA ASP A 68 -3.22 11.88 -0.22
C ASP A 68 -2.05 11.19 -0.91
N PHE A 69 -2.26 10.51 -2.05
CA PHE A 69 -1.14 9.97 -2.85
C PHE A 69 -0.07 11.01 -3.16
N LYS A 70 -0.45 12.27 -3.36
CA LYS A 70 0.49 13.39 -3.52
C LYS A 70 1.50 13.51 -2.38
N ASN A 71 1.12 13.15 -1.15
CA ASN A 71 2.00 13.20 0.01
C ASN A 71 3.11 12.14 -0.11
N ILE A 72 2.78 10.95 -0.66
CA ILE A 72 3.75 9.89 -0.95
C ILE A 72 4.71 10.36 -2.04
N PHE A 73 4.21 10.93 -3.13
CA PHE A 73 5.06 11.41 -4.23
C PHE A 73 6.01 12.52 -3.77
N ASN A 74 5.53 13.47 -2.97
CA ASN A 74 6.36 14.50 -2.38
C ASN A 74 7.40 13.93 -1.42
N CYS A 75 7.04 12.91 -0.66
CA CYS A 75 7.95 12.22 0.24
C CYS A 75 9.06 11.47 -0.54
N LEU A 76 8.73 10.80 -1.64
CA LEU A 76 9.71 10.13 -2.49
C LEU A 76 10.72 11.14 -3.08
N ARG A 77 10.24 12.29 -3.57
CA ARG A 77 11.13 13.38 -4.05
C ARG A 77 12.09 13.85 -2.95
N LYS A 78 11.58 14.08 -1.74
CA LYS A 78 12.40 14.49 -0.59
C LYS A 78 13.39 13.41 -0.15
N THR A 79 13.11 12.16 -0.42
CA THR A 79 14.00 11.02 -0.11
C THR A 79 15.13 10.88 -1.15
N GLY A 80 15.01 11.55 -2.30
CA GLY A 80 16.05 11.62 -3.33
C GLY A 80 15.72 10.94 -4.65
N PHE A 81 14.51 10.42 -4.82
CA PHE A 81 14.07 9.87 -6.10
C PHE A 81 13.87 10.98 -7.13
N SER A 82 14.32 10.74 -8.36
CA SER A 82 14.08 11.59 -9.51
C SER A 82 12.59 11.56 -9.92
N GLU A 83 12.13 12.52 -10.73
CA GLU A 83 10.75 12.54 -11.22
C GLU A 83 10.38 11.26 -11.96
N ILE A 84 11.27 10.75 -12.81
CA ILE A 84 11.00 9.51 -13.55
C ILE A 84 10.89 8.29 -12.63
N GLU A 85 11.68 8.24 -11.57
CA GLU A 85 11.60 7.16 -10.58
C GLU A 85 10.31 7.26 -9.76
N VAL A 86 9.87 8.47 -9.41
CA VAL A 86 8.58 8.70 -8.75
C VAL A 86 7.43 8.23 -9.64
N GLU A 87 7.43 8.59 -10.93
CA GLU A 87 6.42 8.14 -11.88
C GLU A 87 6.40 6.61 -12.05
N ARG A 88 7.57 5.98 -12.10
CA ARG A 88 7.68 4.52 -12.15
C ARG A 88 7.06 3.87 -10.93
N ILE A 89 7.47 4.27 -9.74
CA ILE A 89 6.95 3.74 -8.47
C ILE A 89 5.44 4.03 -8.33
N ALA A 90 4.99 5.21 -8.79
CA ALA A 90 3.60 5.63 -8.72
C ALA A 90 2.65 4.79 -9.59
N GLY A 91 3.12 4.28 -10.72
CA GLY A 91 2.25 3.50 -11.59
C GLY A 91 2.86 2.94 -12.86
N LEU A 92 3.92 3.53 -13.42
CA LEU A 92 4.48 3.07 -14.69
C LEU A 92 5.03 1.64 -14.60
N ASN A 93 5.60 1.25 -13.47
CA ASN A 93 6.07 -0.12 -13.26
C ASN A 93 4.90 -1.13 -13.30
N TRP A 94 3.74 -0.78 -12.76
CA TRP A 94 2.53 -1.58 -12.87
C TRP A 94 2.05 -1.70 -14.32
N LEU A 95 2.05 -0.59 -15.07
CA LEU A 95 1.67 -0.60 -16.48
C LEU A 95 2.61 -1.48 -17.30
N ASP A 96 3.92 -1.32 -17.14
CA ASP A 96 4.92 -2.14 -17.80
C ASP A 96 4.77 -3.64 -17.46
N PHE A 97 4.47 -3.94 -16.20
CA PHE A 97 4.21 -5.31 -15.75
C PHE A 97 2.97 -5.90 -16.43
N PHE A 98 1.87 -5.17 -16.44
CA PHE A 98 0.62 -5.64 -17.07
C PHE A 98 0.76 -5.77 -18.58
N GLU A 99 1.44 -4.83 -19.24
CA GLU A 99 1.69 -4.91 -20.67
C GLU A 99 2.52 -6.15 -21.03
N ARG A 100 3.61 -6.41 -20.33
CA ARG A 100 4.44 -7.61 -20.54
C ARG A 100 3.72 -8.91 -20.22
N SER A 101 2.82 -8.89 -19.24
CA SER A 101 2.14 -10.11 -18.78
C SER A 101 0.89 -10.44 -19.59
N PHE A 102 0.18 -9.41 -20.08
CA PHE A 102 -1.16 -9.56 -20.66
C PHE A 102 -1.37 -8.81 -21.99
N GLY A 103 -0.45 -7.93 -22.39
CA GLY A 103 -0.66 -6.96 -23.48
C GLY A 103 -0.43 -7.48 -24.89
N SER A 104 0.20 -8.63 -25.07
CA SER A 104 0.51 -9.18 -26.40
C SER A 104 -0.30 -10.45 -26.65
N GLN A 105 -1.52 -10.25 -27.13
CA GLN A 105 -2.33 -11.35 -27.67
C GLN A 105 -2.68 -11.06 -29.11
#